data_c3e06229980226641d8b4fad4f5b1f2d
#
_entry.id   c3e06229980226641d8b4fad4f5b1f2d
#
_cell.length_a   1.000
_cell.length_b   1.000
_cell.length_c   1.000
_cell.angle_alpha   90.00
_cell.angle_beta   90.00
_cell.angle_gamma   90.00
#
_symmetry.space_group_name_H-M   'P 1'
#
loop_
_entity.id
_entity.type
_entity.pdbx_description
1 polymer ?
#
loop_
_entity_poly.entity_id
_entity_poly.type
_entity_poly.pdbx_seq_one_letter_code
_entity_poly.pdbx_strand_id
1 'polypeptide(L)'
;MSASLSRPRVGVWLIGARGSVATTVVTGCAAVAAGLHPPTGMVTETPAFTGSGLPALSDLVFGGHDTLDCPLPKRAETLTAGGVLPPGVATAVAAELAAADREIRPGGPTPGDTRNQAELITAFAADIRDFVHRHELERAVVVNVASTEPASQGPDAPLPASTLYALAALRAGCPYVNFTPSEGMHHPVAAAEAERSGLPHAGRDGKTGQTLLRAVLGPMFAQRALSVRAWSGTNLLGGGDGAALADPAAAAAKNAGKERVLADTLGAVPEGEVHIDDVPALGDWKTAWDHIAFDGFLGTRMILQTIWQGCDSALAAPLVLDLARLTARAHEAGLSGPLGALGFYFKDPVGEGHSGLSEQYEELVRFGRSLGQGEGEGEGEGEGGGEGEGEGRASRSVRVPRVTGDPGETGEAL
;
A
#
# COMPACT_ATOMS: atom_id res chain seq x y z
N MET A 1 -6.60 -43.57 1.56
CA MET A 1 -5.98 -42.46 2.27
C MET A 1 -5.57 -41.47 1.22
N SER A 2 -6.39 -40.46 0.97
CA SER A 2 -6.03 -39.35 0.06
C SER A 2 -4.94 -38.52 0.76
N ALA A 3 -3.75 -38.47 0.13
CA ALA A 3 -2.73 -37.55 0.59
C ALA A 3 -3.34 -36.15 0.48
N SER A 4 -3.56 -35.49 1.61
CA SER A 4 -3.85 -34.06 1.64
C SER A 4 -2.64 -33.38 1.01
N LEU A 5 -2.78 -32.96 -0.23
CA LEU A 5 -1.82 -32.06 -0.84
C LEU A 5 -1.80 -30.82 0.08
N SER A 6 -0.71 -30.64 0.83
CA SER A 6 -0.55 -29.43 1.65
C SER A 6 -0.61 -28.26 0.70
N ARG A 7 -1.48 -27.29 0.96
CA ARG A 7 -1.55 -26.07 0.15
C ARG A 7 -0.19 -25.39 0.15
N PRO A 8 0.22 -24.79 -0.97
CA PRO A 8 1.50 -24.09 -1.06
C PRO A 8 1.54 -22.94 -0.05
N ARG A 9 2.59 -22.91 0.77
CA ARG A 9 2.79 -21.86 1.77
C ARG A 9 3.51 -20.67 1.15
N VAL A 10 3.09 -19.48 1.53
CA VAL A 10 3.62 -18.21 1.02
C VAL A 10 4.28 -17.42 2.14
N GLY A 11 5.52 -16.99 1.92
CA GLY A 11 6.24 -16.12 2.84
C GLY A 11 5.82 -14.66 2.72
N VAL A 12 5.69 -13.98 3.84
CA VAL A 12 5.54 -12.53 3.92
C VAL A 12 6.71 -12.00 4.75
N TRP A 13 7.68 -11.40 4.07
CA TRP A 13 8.85 -10.84 4.69
C TRP A 13 8.67 -9.34 4.90
N LEU A 14 8.47 -8.94 6.16
CA LEU A 14 8.16 -7.56 6.53
C LEU A 14 9.44 -6.76 6.83
N ILE A 15 9.57 -5.58 6.24
CA ILE A 15 10.60 -4.61 6.62
C ILE A 15 9.96 -3.61 7.59
N GLY A 16 10.55 -3.47 8.78
CA GLY A 16 9.90 -2.85 9.94
C GLY A 16 8.99 -3.86 10.67
N ALA A 17 9.45 -5.11 10.79
CA ALA A 17 8.68 -6.27 11.21
C ALA A 17 8.18 -6.23 12.67
N ARG A 18 8.72 -5.32 13.51
CA ARG A 18 8.30 -5.08 14.90
C ARG A 18 7.56 -3.76 15.08
N GLY A 19 7.30 -3.04 13.99
CA GLY A 19 6.47 -1.83 13.99
C GLY A 19 4.99 -2.12 14.26
N SER A 20 4.21 -1.05 14.51
CA SER A 20 2.77 -1.17 14.81
C SER A 20 2.00 -1.83 13.68
N VAL A 21 2.27 -1.46 12.41
CA VAL A 21 1.61 -2.05 11.23
C VAL A 21 1.93 -3.54 11.13
N ALA A 22 3.22 -3.92 11.15
CA ALA A 22 3.63 -5.31 11.02
C ALA A 22 3.07 -6.19 12.15
N THR A 23 3.11 -5.71 13.40
CA THR A 23 2.53 -6.43 14.54
C THR A 23 1.04 -6.62 14.37
N THR A 24 0.30 -5.61 13.87
CA THR A 24 -1.13 -5.70 13.60
C THR A 24 -1.43 -6.65 12.44
N VAL A 25 -0.58 -6.67 11.39
CA VAL A 25 -0.66 -7.62 10.27
C VAL A 25 -0.57 -9.07 10.76
N VAL A 26 0.47 -9.40 11.53
CA VAL A 26 0.69 -10.78 12.04
C VAL A 26 -0.43 -11.19 12.98
N THR A 27 -0.79 -10.31 13.94
CA THR A 27 -1.87 -10.55 14.89
C THR A 27 -3.21 -10.74 14.19
N GLY A 28 -3.53 -9.84 13.26
CA GLY A 28 -4.80 -9.85 12.51
C GLY A 28 -4.91 -11.07 11.60
N CYS A 29 -3.85 -11.42 10.88
CA CYS A 29 -3.80 -12.61 10.04
C CYS A 29 -4.10 -13.88 10.86
N ALA A 30 -3.39 -14.07 11.96
CA ALA A 30 -3.59 -15.23 12.83
C ALA A 30 -5.00 -15.27 13.43
N ALA A 31 -5.52 -14.13 13.90
CA ALA A 31 -6.85 -14.04 14.48
C ALA A 31 -7.98 -14.33 13.48
N VAL A 32 -7.86 -13.82 12.25
CA VAL A 32 -8.84 -14.07 11.18
C VAL A 32 -8.74 -15.51 10.69
N ALA A 33 -7.54 -16.05 10.49
CA ALA A 33 -7.33 -17.44 10.10
C ALA A 33 -7.89 -18.44 11.12
N ALA A 34 -7.82 -18.10 12.41
CA ALA A 34 -8.40 -18.88 13.50
C ALA A 34 -9.93 -18.66 13.68
N GLY A 35 -10.57 -17.80 12.88
CA GLY A 35 -12.00 -17.49 13.01
C GLY A 35 -12.36 -16.67 14.26
N LEU A 36 -11.38 -16.05 14.93
CA LEU A 36 -11.61 -15.23 16.12
C LEU A 36 -12.19 -13.85 15.78
N HIS A 37 -11.89 -13.35 14.60
CA HIS A 37 -12.40 -12.07 14.09
C HIS A 37 -12.76 -12.17 12.61
N PRO A 38 -13.75 -11.39 12.13
CA PRO A 38 -14.06 -11.31 10.71
C PRO A 38 -12.94 -10.58 9.93
N PRO A 39 -12.80 -10.81 8.61
CA PRO A 39 -11.80 -10.17 7.77
C PRO A 39 -12.16 -8.73 7.38
N THR A 40 -12.68 -7.96 8.34
CA THR A 40 -13.13 -6.58 8.11
C THR A 40 -11.96 -5.71 7.61
N GLY A 41 -12.18 -4.98 6.53
CA GLY A 41 -11.16 -4.14 5.89
C GLY A 41 -10.32 -4.86 4.83
N MET A 42 -10.42 -6.19 4.71
CA MET A 42 -9.78 -6.96 3.64
C MET A 42 -10.68 -6.99 2.41
N VAL A 43 -10.29 -6.29 1.35
CA VAL A 43 -11.05 -6.21 0.10
C VAL A 43 -11.04 -7.55 -0.62
N THR A 44 -9.95 -8.30 -0.52
CA THR A 44 -9.79 -9.62 -1.13
C THR A 44 -10.65 -10.72 -0.49
N GLU A 45 -11.25 -10.47 0.67
CA GLU A 45 -12.21 -11.37 1.33
C GLU A 45 -13.68 -11.06 0.95
N THR A 46 -13.91 -10.09 0.07
CA THR A 46 -15.25 -9.79 -0.45
C THR A 46 -15.63 -10.75 -1.59
N PRO A 47 -16.95 -10.92 -1.87
CA PRO A 47 -17.41 -11.78 -2.97
C PRO A 47 -16.84 -11.45 -4.35
N ALA A 48 -16.38 -10.21 -4.55
CA ALA A 48 -15.79 -9.77 -5.82
C ALA A 48 -14.50 -10.52 -6.19
N PHE A 49 -13.81 -11.11 -5.20
CA PHE A 49 -12.56 -11.86 -5.35
C PHE A 49 -12.74 -13.38 -5.26
N THR A 50 -13.97 -13.87 -5.20
CA THR A 50 -14.23 -15.32 -5.24
C THR A 50 -13.66 -15.93 -6.54
N GLY A 51 -12.85 -16.97 -6.39
CA GLY A 51 -12.21 -17.65 -7.55
C GLY A 51 -10.92 -17.00 -8.04
N SER A 52 -10.36 -16.00 -7.34
CA SER A 52 -9.08 -15.37 -7.72
C SER A 52 -7.84 -16.24 -7.45
N GLY A 53 -7.97 -17.39 -6.80
CA GLY A 53 -6.85 -18.28 -6.48
C GLY A 53 -5.88 -17.72 -5.44
N LEU A 54 -6.29 -16.76 -4.63
CA LEU A 54 -5.42 -16.14 -3.63
C LEU A 54 -5.04 -17.11 -2.51
N PRO A 55 -3.79 -17.05 -1.99
CA PRO A 55 -3.38 -17.84 -0.84
C PRO A 55 -4.31 -17.61 0.35
N ALA A 56 -4.67 -18.67 1.08
CA ALA A 56 -5.44 -18.51 2.31
C ALA A 56 -4.59 -17.83 3.39
N LEU A 57 -5.23 -17.13 4.34
CA LEU A 57 -4.51 -16.48 5.45
C LEU A 57 -3.74 -17.50 6.31
N SER A 58 -4.27 -18.71 6.45
CA SER A 58 -3.61 -19.82 7.16
C SER A 58 -2.32 -20.31 6.49
N ASP A 59 -2.12 -20.01 5.21
CA ASP A 59 -0.98 -20.46 4.42
C ASP A 59 0.16 -19.42 4.42
N LEU A 60 -0.05 -18.26 5.05
CA LEU A 60 0.94 -17.21 5.18
C LEU A 60 1.91 -17.47 6.32
N VAL A 61 3.19 -17.32 6.04
CA VAL A 61 4.30 -17.44 7.00
C VAL A 61 5.02 -16.12 7.09
N PHE A 62 5.20 -15.60 8.31
CA PHE A 62 5.79 -14.29 8.53
C PHE A 62 7.22 -14.35 9.01
N GLY A 63 8.05 -13.46 8.48
CA GLY A 63 9.38 -13.14 8.92
C GLY A 63 9.69 -11.68 8.58
N GLY A 64 10.93 -11.25 8.76
CA GLY A 64 11.28 -9.89 8.38
C GLY A 64 12.59 -9.37 8.94
N HIS A 65 12.82 -8.08 8.69
CA HIS A 65 13.91 -7.32 9.27
C HIS A 65 13.38 -6.19 10.14
N ASP A 66 14.04 -5.95 11.26
CA ASP A 66 13.80 -4.76 12.09
C ASP A 66 15.09 -4.32 12.81
N THR A 67 15.13 -3.04 13.15
CA THR A 67 16.18 -2.45 13.99
C THR A 67 15.75 -2.34 15.46
N LEU A 68 14.45 -2.56 15.75
CA LEU A 68 13.90 -2.55 17.10
C LEU A 68 14.15 -3.89 17.79
N ASP A 69 14.52 -3.82 19.07
CA ASP A 69 14.66 -4.98 19.95
C ASP A 69 13.46 -5.09 20.90
N CYS A 70 12.27 -5.29 20.34
CA CYS A 70 11.03 -5.48 21.10
C CYS A 70 10.28 -6.68 20.52
N PRO A 71 10.21 -7.82 21.19
CA PRO A 71 9.54 -9.01 20.68
C PRO A 71 8.08 -8.74 20.27
N LEU A 72 7.61 -9.35 19.16
CA LEU A 72 6.25 -9.17 18.65
C LEU A 72 5.16 -9.41 19.71
N PRO A 73 5.21 -10.46 20.57
CA PRO A 73 4.21 -10.61 21.63
C PRO A 73 4.14 -9.41 22.56
N LYS A 74 5.30 -8.83 22.92
CA LYS A 74 5.37 -7.65 23.78
C LYS A 74 4.84 -6.40 23.08
N ARG A 75 5.15 -6.26 21.78
CA ARG A 75 4.61 -5.17 20.97
C ARG A 75 3.09 -5.26 20.85
N ALA A 76 2.54 -6.46 20.64
CA ALA A 76 1.10 -6.71 20.58
C ALA A 76 0.39 -6.37 21.91
N GLU A 77 1.00 -6.68 23.06
CA GLU A 77 0.48 -6.23 24.36
C GLU A 77 0.42 -4.70 24.46
N THR A 78 1.48 -4.00 24.01
CA THR A 78 1.51 -2.53 24.00
C THR A 78 0.41 -1.95 23.11
N LEU A 79 0.20 -2.51 21.91
CA LEU A 79 -0.86 -2.09 20.99
C LEU A 79 -2.26 -2.38 21.55
N THR A 80 -2.42 -3.49 22.30
CA THR A 80 -3.66 -3.79 23.00
C THR A 80 -3.94 -2.77 24.11
N ALA A 81 -2.93 -2.42 24.90
CA ALA A 81 -3.06 -1.39 25.94
C ALA A 81 -3.37 0.00 25.35
N GLY A 82 -2.85 0.30 24.14
CA GLY A 82 -3.15 1.51 23.39
C GLY A 82 -4.50 1.50 22.65
N GLY A 83 -5.28 0.42 22.73
CA GLY A 83 -6.59 0.30 22.11
C GLY A 83 -6.54 0.08 20.58
N VAL A 84 -5.39 -0.30 20.03
CA VAL A 84 -5.20 -0.64 18.61
C VAL A 84 -5.70 -2.05 18.33
N LEU A 85 -5.31 -2.99 19.19
CA LEU A 85 -5.76 -4.38 19.12
C LEU A 85 -6.87 -4.63 20.15
N PRO A 86 -7.89 -5.43 19.81
CA PRO A 86 -8.92 -5.81 20.76
C PRO A 86 -8.34 -6.58 21.98
N PRO A 87 -8.92 -6.41 23.18
CA PRO A 87 -8.49 -7.15 24.35
C PRO A 87 -8.53 -8.68 24.14
N GLY A 88 -7.49 -9.38 24.57
CA GLY A 88 -7.40 -10.84 24.51
C GLY A 88 -6.88 -11.40 23.17
N VAL A 89 -6.91 -10.65 22.07
CA VAL A 89 -6.46 -11.15 20.76
C VAL A 89 -4.98 -11.50 20.77
N ALA A 90 -4.12 -10.62 21.29
CA ALA A 90 -2.68 -10.88 21.36
C ALA A 90 -2.34 -12.15 22.14
N THR A 91 -3.10 -12.43 23.22
CA THR A 91 -2.95 -13.66 24.00
C THR A 91 -3.44 -14.89 23.22
N ALA A 92 -4.55 -14.77 22.51
CA ALA A 92 -5.13 -15.88 21.75
C ALA A 92 -4.24 -16.35 20.60
N VAL A 93 -3.41 -15.45 20.02
CA VAL A 93 -2.48 -15.75 18.91
C VAL A 93 -1.01 -15.63 19.33
N ALA A 94 -0.71 -15.82 20.61
CA ALA A 94 0.64 -15.65 21.14
C ALA A 94 1.66 -16.62 20.53
N ALA A 95 1.22 -17.83 20.14
CA ALA A 95 2.08 -18.83 19.52
C ALA A 95 2.52 -18.40 18.11
N GLU A 96 1.61 -17.85 17.31
CA GLU A 96 1.83 -17.33 15.97
C GLU A 96 2.73 -16.10 16.01
N LEU A 97 2.50 -15.19 16.96
CA LEU A 97 3.36 -14.03 17.18
C LEU A 97 4.78 -14.46 17.54
N ALA A 98 4.93 -15.41 18.45
CA ALA A 98 6.24 -15.94 18.84
C ALA A 98 6.91 -16.71 17.69
N ALA A 99 6.15 -17.37 16.84
CA ALA A 99 6.68 -18.03 15.65
C ALA A 99 7.24 -17.01 14.64
N ALA A 100 6.49 -15.96 14.34
CA ALA A 100 6.92 -14.88 13.46
C ALA A 100 8.15 -14.13 14.04
N ASP A 101 8.15 -13.84 15.35
CA ASP A 101 9.27 -13.12 16.00
C ASP A 101 10.61 -13.86 15.87
N ARG A 102 10.62 -15.20 15.93
CA ARG A 102 11.82 -16.01 15.71
C ARG A 102 12.41 -15.86 14.30
N GLU A 103 11.62 -15.44 13.34
CA GLU A 103 12.03 -15.24 11.95
C GLU A 103 12.43 -13.80 11.65
N ILE A 104 12.39 -12.89 12.64
CA ILE A 104 12.84 -11.52 12.47
C ILE A 104 14.35 -11.45 12.67
N ARG A 105 15.03 -10.90 11.67
CA ARG A 105 16.48 -10.71 11.63
C ARG A 105 16.83 -9.25 11.91
N PRO A 106 18.06 -8.96 12.38
CA PRO A 106 18.56 -7.58 12.51
C PRO A 106 18.51 -6.85 11.18
N GLY A 107 17.80 -5.71 11.14
CA GLY A 107 17.71 -4.82 9.97
C GLY A 107 18.87 -3.83 9.90
N GLY A 108 18.71 -2.87 9.00
CA GLY A 108 19.69 -1.79 8.79
C GLY A 108 19.44 -1.00 7.51
N PRO A 109 20.33 -0.04 7.18
CA PRO A 109 21.52 0.32 7.97
C PRO A 109 21.14 0.98 9.30
N THR A 110 21.94 0.74 10.33
CA THR A 110 21.82 1.41 11.62
C THR A 110 22.99 2.38 11.83
N PRO A 111 22.86 3.39 12.70
CA PRO A 111 24.01 4.22 13.08
C PRO A 111 25.17 3.37 13.59
N GLY A 112 26.34 3.50 12.94
CA GLY A 112 27.53 2.69 13.26
C GLY A 112 27.64 1.37 12.49
N ASP A 113 26.74 1.06 11.55
CA ASP A 113 26.91 -0.07 10.64
C ASP A 113 28.18 0.12 9.79
N THR A 114 29.09 -0.84 9.83
CA THR A 114 30.36 -0.80 9.09
C THR A 114 30.27 -1.46 7.71
N ARG A 115 29.17 -2.15 7.41
CA ARG A 115 28.94 -2.81 6.13
C ARG A 115 28.66 -1.76 5.06
N ASN A 116 29.23 -1.95 3.88
CA ASN A 116 28.85 -1.16 2.71
C ASN A 116 27.48 -1.60 2.15
N GLN A 117 26.91 -0.82 1.25
CA GLN A 117 25.58 -1.08 0.68
C GLN A 117 25.49 -2.44 -0.03
N ALA A 118 26.54 -2.85 -0.75
CA ALA A 118 26.54 -4.13 -1.45
C ALA A 118 26.54 -5.32 -0.47
N GLU A 119 27.27 -5.18 0.65
CA GLU A 119 27.28 -6.16 1.74
C GLU A 119 25.92 -6.25 2.43
N LEU A 120 25.26 -5.09 2.70
CA LEU A 120 23.92 -5.04 3.27
C LEU A 120 22.91 -5.74 2.37
N ILE A 121 22.87 -5.39 1.08
CA ILE A 121 21.96 -6.01 0.11
C ILE A 121 22.19 -7.53 0.04
N THR A 122 23.45 -7.96 0.07
CA THR A 122 23.80 -9.37 0.01
C THR A 122 23.35 -10.13 1.26
N ALA A 123 23.56 -9.53 2.44
CA ALA A 123 23.14 -10.10 3.72
C ALA A 123 21.60 -10.20 3.80
N PHE A 124 20.87 -9.12 3.49
CA PHE A 124 19.42 -9.12 3.51
C PHE A 124 18.83 -10.13 2.51
N ALA A 125 19.40 -10.22 1.30
CA ALA A 125 18.97 -11.22 0.33
C ALA A 125 19.26 -12.66 0.80
N ALA A 126 20.33 -12.88 1.54
CA ALA A 126 20.65 -14.18 2.12
C ALA A 126 19.63 -14.57 3.21
N ASP A 127 19.26 -13.64 4.09
CA ASP A 127 18.27 -13.86 5.14
C ASP A 127 16.88 -14.23 4.54
N ILE A 128 16.46 -13.51 3.49
CA ILE A 128 15.20 -13.81 2.78
C ILE A 128 15.25 -15.22 2.17
N ARG A 129 16.34 -15.58 1.46
CA ARG A 129 16.48 -16.93 0.87
C ARG A 129 16.52 -18.02 1.91
N ASP A 130 17.25 -17.80 3.04
CA ASP A 130 17.29 -18.75 4.15
C ASP A 130 15.90 -18.99 4.74
N PHE A 131 15.10 -17.92 4.94
CA PHE A 131 13.71 -18.03 5.38
C PHE A 131 12.86 -18.87 4.41
N VAL A 132 12.91 -18.56 3.12
CA VAL A 132 12.19 -19.32 2.08
C VAL A 132 12.57 -20.79 2.11
N HIS A 133 13.87 -21.09 2.18
CA HIS A 133 14.37 -22.47 2.18
C HIS A 133 14.01 -23.23 3.47
N ARG A 134 14.21 -22.64 4.66
CA ARG A 134 13.92 -23.31 5.94
C ARG A 134 12.45 -23.63 6.15
N HIS A 135 11.57 -22.81 5.61
CA HIS A 135 10.13 -23.01 5.70
C HIS A 135 9.53 -23.73 4.50
N GLU A 136 10.38 -24.15 3.54
CA GLU A 136 9.95 -24.83 2.30
C GLU A 136 8.84 -24.04 1.60
N LEU A 137 9.01 -22.71 1.50
CA LEU A 137 8.02 -21.83 0.90
C LEU A 137 8.12 -21.89 -0.61
N GLU A 138 6.98 -21.97 -1.27
CA GLU A 138 6.94 -21.95 -2.73
C GLU A 138 7.37 -20.57 -3.28
N ARG A 139 6.99 -19.52 -2.58
CA ARG A 139 7.35 -18.13 -2.88
C ARG A 139 7.29 -17.24 -1.63
N ALA A 140 7.87 -16.06 -1.72
CA ALA A 140 7.74 -15.04 -0.69
C ALA A 140 7.56 -13.66 -1.32
N VAL A 141 6.89 -12.77 -0.61
CA VAL A 141 6.71 -11.36 -0.95
C VAL A 141 7.37 -10.52 0.14
N VAL A 142 8.21 -9.58 -0.25
CA VAL A 142 8.80 -8.61 0.67
C VAL A 142 7.92 -7.37 0.71
N VAL A 143 7.46 -6.98 1.91
CA VAL A 143 6.59 -5.83 2.10
C VAL A 143 7.26 -4.83 3.04
N ASN A 144 7.52 -3.63 2.54
CA ASN A 144 8.08 -2.55 3.35
C ASN A 144 6.96 -1.80 4.06
N VAL A 145 6.95 -1.89 5.38
CA VAL A 145 6.05 -1.19 6.32
C VAL A 145 6.83 -0.42 7.40
N ALA A 146 8.11 -0.17 7.15
CA ALA A 146 8.99 0.59 8.05
C ALA A 146 8.55 2.06 8.14
N SER A 147 9.14 2.80 9.08
CA SER A 147 8.96 4.24 9.19
C SER A 147 9.46 4.95 7.93
N THR A 148 8.82 6.10 7.61
CA THR A 148 9.23 6.93 6.49
C THR A 148 10.66 7.42 6.67
N GLU A 149 11.47 7.33 5.62
CA GLU A 149 12.83 7.86 5.57
C GLU A 149 12.90 9.08 4.64
N PRO A 150 13.90 9.97 4.80
CA PRO A 150 14.13 11.07 3.87
C PRO A 150 14.45 10.55 2.45
N ALA A 151 14.04 11.31 1.43
CA ALA A 151 14.42 11.04 0.06
C ALA A 151 15.94 11.17 -0.14
N SER A 152 16.49 10.46 -1.14
CA SER A 152 17.90 10.55 -1.50
C SER A 152 18.26 11.98 -1.93
N GLN A 153 19.45 12.45 -1.51
CA GLN A 153 19.89 13.83 -1.75
C GLN A 153 20.70 14.00 -3.06
N GLY A 154 20.55 13.07 -4.00
CA GLY A 154 21.20 13.14 -5.30
C GLY A 154 21.80 11.80 -5.75
N PRO A 155 22.32 11.75 -6.98
CA PRO A 155 22.75 10.49 -7.61
C PRO A 155 23.95 9.83 -6.92
N ASP A 156 24.78 10.60 -6.23
CA ASP A 156 25.96 10.11 -5.50
C ASP A 156 25.69 9.87 -4.00
N ALA A 157 24.46 10.14 -3.54
CA ALA A 157 24.10 9.90 -2.14
C ALA A 157 23.97 8.39 -1.85
N PRO A 158 24.17 7.96 -0.60
CA PRO A 158 23.87 6.58 -0.22
C PRO A 158 22.42 6.23 -0.53
N LEU A 159 22.19 5.00 -1.02
CA LEU A 159 20.85 4.51 -1.28
C LEU A 159 20.01 4.47 0.01
N PRO A 160 18.76 4.92 -0.03
CA PRO A 160 17.83 4.79 1.09
C PRO A 160 17.66 3.33 1.52
N ALA A 161 17.38 3.08 2.79
CA ALA A 161 17.17 1.72 3.29
C ALA A 161 16.06 0.98 2.52
N SER A 162 14.95 1.65 2.20
CA SER A 162 13.86 1.07 1.39
C SER A 162 14.34 0.57 0.02
N THR A 163 15.30 1.28 -0.60
CA THR A 163 15.92 0.89 -1.86
C THR A 163 16.88 -0.28 -1.69
N LEU A 164 17.67 -0.33 -0.60
CA LEU A 164 18.53 -1.48 -0.30
C LEU A 164 17.69 -2.75 -0.11
N TYR A 165 16.56 -2.68 0.60
CA TYR A 165 15.63 -3.79 0.77
C TYR A 165 14.94 -4.19 -0.53
N ALA A 166 14.58 -3.23 -1.39
CA ALA A 166 14.03 -3.51 -2.71
C ALA A 166 15.04 -4.31 -3.56
N LEU A 167 16.29 -3.89 -3.61
CA LEU A 167 17.36 -4.60 -4.31
C LEU A 167 17.63 -6.00 -3.70
N ALA A 168 17.57 -6.12 -2.38
CA ALA A 168 17.71 -7.40 -1.69
C ALA A 168 16.58 -8.37 -2.03
N ALA A 169 15.33 -7.88 -2.07
CA ALA A 169 14.17 -8.66 -2.49
C ALA A 169 14.33 -9.20 -3.92
N LEU A 170 14.69 -8.33 -4.88
CA LEU A 170 14.94 -8.73 -6.26
C LEU A 170 16.05 -9.77 -6.37
N ARG A 171 17.16 -9.58 -5.65
CA ARG A 171 18.27 -10.55 -5.60
C ARG A 171 17.88 -11.88 -4.94
N ALA A 172 16.89 -11.87 -4.06
CA ALA A 172 16.35 -13.09 -3.47
C ALA A 172 15.31 -13.79 -4.36
N GLY A 173 14.95 -13.20 -5.51
CA GLY A 173 13.90 -13.71 -6.39
C GLY A 173 12.49 -13.45 -5.87
N CYS A 174 12.32 -12.43 -5.03
CA CYS A 174 11.05 -12.11 -4.39
C CYS A 174 10.45 -10.82 -4.92
N PRO A 175 9.15 -10.77 -5.19
CA PRO A 175 8.37 -9.55 -5.39
C PRO A 175 8.54 -8.56 -4.23
N TYR A 176 8.40 -7.25 -4.54
CA TYR A 176 8.53 -6.21 -3.54
C TYR A 176 7.32 -5.27 -3.54
N VAL A 177 6.77 -5.01 -2.36
CA VAL A 177 5.69 -4.05 -2.14
C VAL A 177 6.18 -2.96 -1.21
N ASN A 178 6.06 -1.69 -1.62
CA ASN A 178 6.38 -0.55 -0.78
C ASN A 178 5.10 0.11 -0.24
N PHE A 179 4.77 -0.15 1.01
CA PHE A 179 3.61 0.46 1.66
C PHE A 179 3.92 1.84 2.27
N THR A 180 5.18 2.27 2.24
CA THR A 180 5.67 3.53 2.83
C THR A 180 5.81 4.64 1.78
N PRO A 181 5.92 5.93 2.18
CA PRO A 181 6.27 7.02 1.27
C PRO A 181 7.73 6.99 0.78
N SER A 182 8.58 6.16 1.37
CA SER A 182 10.00 6.02 1.02
C SER A 182 10.19 5.61 -0.44
N GLU A 183 11.37 5.84 -1.01
CA GLU A 183 11.59 5.67 -2.46
C GLU A 183 11.43 4.21 -2.94
N GLY A 184 12.07 3.24 -2.29
CA GLY A 184 11.97 1.84 -2.68
C GLY A 184 12.25 1.61 -4.16
N MET A 185 11.26 1.06 -4.90
CA MET A 185 11.35 0.82 -6.36
C MET A 185 11.28 2.09 -7.22
N HIS A 186 10.87 3.25 -6.66
CA HIS A 186 10.91 4.52 -7.40
C HIS A 186 12.34 5.08 -7.55
N HIS A 187 13.31 4.57 -6.77
CA HIS A 187 14.70 4.94 -6.96
C HIS A 187 15.23 4.36 -8.28
N PRO A 188 15.91 5.17 -9.15
CA PRO A 188 16.32 4.73 -10.50
C PRO A 188 17.14 3.44 -10.52
N VAL A 189 18.00 3.22 -9.53
CA VAL A 189 18.80 1.99 -9.42
C VAL A 189 17.93 0.76 -9.19
N ALA A 190 16.92 0.85 -8.32
CA ALA A 190 16.00 -0.26 -8.07
C ALA A 190 15.05 -0.49 -9.23
N ALA A 191 14.54 0.57 -9.87
CA ALA A 191 13.71 0.47 -11.06
C ALA A 191 14.42 -0.28 -12.20
N ALA A 192 15.68 0.07 -12.49
CA ALA A 192 16.48 -0.61 -13.50
C ALA A 192 16.75 -2.08 -13.16
N GLU A 193 16.90 -2.42 -11.88
CA GLU A 193 17.03 -3.83 -11.45
C GLU A 193 15.72 -4.58 -11.56
N ALA A 194 14.58 -3.94 -11.24
CA ALA A 194 13.26 -4.53 -11.37
C ALA A 194 12.94 -4.91 -12.82
N GLU A 195 13.25 -4.04 -13.78
CA GLU A 195 13.10 -4.31 -15.22
C GLU A 195 13.92 -5.56 -15.64
N ARG A 196 15.15 -5.69 -15.13
CA ARG A 196 16.03 -6.82 -15.45
C ARG A 196 15.60 -8.13 -14.79
N SER A 197 15.07 -8.05 -13.58
CA SER A 197 14.65 -9.23 -12.82
C SER A 197 13.34 -9.84 -13.30
N GLY A 198 12.48 -9.04 -13.94
CA GLY A 198 11.15 -9.44 -14.36
C GLY A 198 10.21 -9.79 -13.19
N LEU A 199 10.52 -9.35 -11.97
CA LEU A 199 9.68 -9.62 -10.80
C LEU A 199 8.57 -8.57 -10.63
N PRO A 200 7.37 -8.98 -10.22
CA PRO A 200 6.29 -8.03 -9.96
C PRO A 200 6.58 -7.17 -8.75
N HIS A 201 6.15 -5.92 -8.79
CA HIS A 201 6.28 -4.99 -7.68
C HIS A 201 5.12 -4.00 -7.63
N ALA A 202 4.86 -3.46 -6.44
CA ALA A 202 3.82 -2.48 -6.19
C ALA A 202 4.27 -1.41 -5.19
N GLY A 203 3.63 -0.29 -5.19
CA GLY A 203 3.88 0.85 -4.30
C GLY A 203 3.47 2.14 -4.99
N ARG A 204 3.63 3.27 -4.29
CA ARG A 204 4.06 3.44 -2.88
C ARG A 204 3.04 4.25 -2.07
N ASP A 205 3.27 4.37 -0.78
CA ASP A 205 2.48 5.16 0.18
C ASP A 205 1.04 4.66 0.32
N GLY A 206 0.81 3.80 1.30
CA GLY A 206 -0.50 3.19 1.59
C GLY A 206 -1.62 4.20 1.75
N LYS A 207 -2.74 3.99 1.07
CA LYS A 207 -3.90 4.87 1.05
C LYS A 207 -4.83 4.57 2.22
N THR A 208 -4.62 5.25 3.34
CA THR A 208 -5.46 5.17 4.54
C THR A 208 -6.10 6.51 4.87
N GLY A 209 -7.11 6.53 5.72
CA GLY A 209 -7.66 7.71 6.41
C GLY A 209 -8.00 8.90 5.48
N GLN A 210 -7.34 10.03 5.72
CA GLN A 210 -7.63 11.30 5.04
C GLN A 210 -7.50 11.23 3.51
N THR A 211 -6.50 10.52 2.98
CA THR A 211 -6.32 10.41 1.53
C THR A 211 -7.39 9.53 0.89
N LEU A 212 -7.89 8.52 1.62
CA LEU A 212 -9.04 7.74 1.19
C LEU A 212 -10.28 8.64 1.04
N LEU A 213 -10.54 9.54 2.00
CA LEU A 213 -11.63 10.53 1.90
C LEU A 213 -11.45 11.44 0.68
N ARG A 214 -10.24 11.92 0.41
CA ARG A 214 -9.93 12.76 -0.77
C ARG A 214 -10.21 12.04 -2.08
N ALA A 215 -9.86 10.76 -2.17
CA ALA A 215 -10.13 9.93 -3.34
C ALA A 215 -11.63 9.66 -3.61
N VAL A 216 -12.49 9.87 -2.60
CA VAL A 216 -13.95 9.78 -2.73
C VAL A 216 -14.58 11.15 -2.96
N LEU A 217 -14.21 12.14 -2.17
CA LEU A 217 -14.83 13.46 -2.20
C LEU A 217 -14.40 14.28 -3.43
N GLY A 218 -13.14 14.15 -3.89
CA GLY A 218 -12.66 14.82 -5.10
C GLY A 218 -13.53 14.51 -6.32
N PRO A 219 -13.71 13.23 -6.70
CA PRO A 219 -14.61 12.84 -7.78
C PRO A 219 -16.07 13.30 -7.55
N MET A 220 -16.57 13.24 -6.31
CA MET A 220 -17.91 13.72 -5.97
C MET A 220 -18.09 15.20 -6.35
N PHE A 221 -17.15 16.07 -5.96
CA PHE A 221 -17.21 17.49 -6.31
C PHE A 221 -17.13 17.70 -7.82
N ALA A 222 -16.19 17.03 -8.50
CA ALA A 222 -16.00 17.13 -9.94
C ALA A 222 -17.25 16.66 -10.72
N GLN A 223 -17.80 15.49 -10.39
CA GLN A 223 -18.96 14.89 -11.06
C GLN A 223 -20.25 15.70 -10.83
N ARG A 224 -20.34 16.42 -9.69
CA ARG A 224 -21.46 17.32 -9.40
C ARG A 224 -21.24 18.74 -9.91
N ALA A 225 -20.12 19.01 -10.62
CA ALA A 225 -19.75 20.34 -11.10
C ALA A 225 -19.72 21.42 -10.00
N LEU A 226 -19.32 21.02 -8.78
CA LEU A 226 -19.13 21.93 -7.66
C LEU A 226 -17.69 22.45 -7.69
N SER A 227 -17.53 23.76 -7.49
CA SER A 227 -16.22 24.42 -7.57
C SER A 227 -15.53 24.43 -6.21
N VAL A 228 -14.55 23.56 -6.00
CA VAL A 228 -13.73 23.57 -4.77
C VAL A 228 -12.75 24.72 -4.84
N ARG A 229 -12.87 25.64 -3.86
CA ARG A 229 -12.02 26.84 -3.74
C ARG A 229 -10.81 26.60 -2.86
N ALA A 230 -11.04 25.99 -1.70
CA ALA A 230 -10.00 25.71 -0.75
C ALA A 230 -10.21 24.34 -0.08
N TRP A 231 -9.11 23.67 0.25
CA TRP A 231 -9.10 22.44 1.02
C TRP A 231 -7.94 22.47 2.00
N SER A 232 -8.22 22.86 3.23
CA SER A 232 -7.24 22.90 4.32
C SER A 232 -7.46 21.73 5.28
N GLY A 233 -6.40 21.23 5.88
CA GLY A 233 -6.49 20.14 6.83
C GLY A 233 -5.44 20.18 7.92
N THR A 234 -5.74 19.53 9.04
CA THR A 234 -4.81 19.31 10.14
C THR A 234 -4.80 17.84 10.51
N ASN A 235 -3.60 17.28 10.67
CA ASN A 235 -3.40 15.93 11.17
C ASN A 235 -2.65 15.98 12.49
N LEU A 236 -3.26 15.44 13.54
CA LEU A 236 -2.64 15.17 14.81
C LEU A 236 -2.19 13.72 14.83
N LEU A 237 -0.90 13.47 14.92
CA LEU A 237 -0.28 12.15 14.90
C LEU A 237 0.49 11.94 16.18
N GLY A 238 0.59 10.70 16.63
CA GLY A 238 1.49 10.28 17.69
C GLY A 238 2.37 9.11 17.24
N GLY A 239 3.09 8.53 18.19
CA GLY A 239 3.92 7.36 17.95
C GLY A 239 5.11 7.59 17.01
N GLY A 240 5.54 6.51 16.35
CA GLY A 240 6.71 6.55 15.45
C GLY A 240 6.52 7.42 14.21
N ASP A 241 5.30 7.50 13.69
CA ASP A 241 4.96 8.32 12.52
C ASP A 241 5.02 9.82 12.84
N GLY A 242 4.53 10.24 14.02
CA GLY A 242 4.62 11.64 14.47
C GLY A 242 6.07 12.09 14.58
N ALA A 243 6.90 11.31 15.26
CA ALA A 243 8.33 11.59 15.41
C ALA A 243 9.08 11.66 14.06
N ALA A 244 8.78 10.76 13.12
CA ALA A 244 9.40 10.75 11.79
C ALA A 244 8.97 11.97 10.95
N LEU A 245 7.74 12.46 11.10
CA LEU A 245 7.18 13.60 10.35
C LEU A 245 7.43 14.96 11.03
N ALA A 246 8.07 15.00 12.18
CA ALA A 246 8.66 16.21 12.74
C ALA A 246 9.79 16.75 11.85
N ASP A 247 10.37 15.91 10.96
CA ASP A 247 11.28 16.37 9.90
C ASP A 247 10.46 17.04 8.76
N PRO A 248 10.74 18.32 8.44
CA PRO A 248 10.02 19.05 7.40
C PRO A 248 10.12 18.41 6.01
N ALA A 249 11.22 17.73 5.67
CA ALA A 249 11.39 17.08 4.39
C ALA A 249 10.51 15.82 4.28
N ALA A 250 10.38 15.03 5.35
CA ALA A 250 9.49 13.89 5.41
C ALA A 250 8.00 14.32 5.37
N ALA A 251 7.65 15.42 6.07
CA ALA A 251 6.31 15.98 6.04
C ALA A 251 5.93 16.50 4.64
N ALA A 252 6.84 17.18 3.94
CA ALA A 252 6.63 17.67 2.58
C ALA A 252 6.38 16.53 1.59
N ALA A 253 7.15 15.43 1.66
CA ALA A 253 6.95 14.25 0.82
C ALA A 253 5.56 13.61 1.02
N LYS A 254 5.10 13.53 2.27
CA LYS A 254 3.77 13.00 2.61
C LYS A 254 2.63 13.91 2.14
N ASN A 255 2.81 15.23 2.17
CA ASN A 255 1.81 16.20 1.71
C ASN A 255 1.68 16.20 0.18
N ALA A 256 2.77 16.08 -0.56
CA ALA A 256 2.76 16.00 -2.03
C ALA A 256 1.85 14.88 -2.55
N GLY A 257 1.84 13.70 -1.92
CA GLY A 257 0.93 12.61 -2.27
C GLY A 257 -0.56 12.95 -2.06
N LYS A 258 -0.88 13.75 -1.03
CA LYS A 258 -2.26 14.17 -0.76
C LYS A 258 -2.76 15.22 -1.76
N GLU A 259 -1.89 16.13 -2.20
CA GLU A 259 -2.21 17.17 -3.18
C GLU A 259 -2.40 16.58 -4.58
N ARG A 260 -1.60 15.59 -4.96
CA ARG A 260 -1.72 14.91 -6.26
C ARG A 260 -3.13 14.33 -6.46
N VAL A 261 -3.68 13.63 -5.48
CA VAL A 261 -5.03 13.05 -5.57
C VAL A 261 -6.08 14.14 -5.83
N LEU A 262 -5.93 15.33 -5.24
CA LEU A 262 -6.85 16.45 -5.50
C LEU A 262 -6.63 17.05 -6.89
N ALA A 263 -5.37 17.24 -7.33
CA ALA A 263 -5.06 17.73 -8.67
C ALA A 263 -5.64 16.82 -9.75
N ASP A 264 -5.47 15.51 -9.60
CA ASP A 264 -5.93 14.51 -10.56
C ASP A 264 -7.47 14.44 -10.63
N THR A 265 -8.14 14.59 -9.50
CA THR A 265 -9.60 14.43 -9.42
C THR A 265 -10.37 15.73 -9.70
N LEU A 266 -9.83 16.89 -9.33
CA LEU A 266 -10.46 18.20 -9.49
C LEU A 266 -9.93 18.98 -10.71
N GLY A 267 -8.83 18.51 -11.33
CA GLY A 267 -8.16 19.19 -12.45
C GLY A 267 -7.25 20.35 -12.04
N ALA A 268 -7.24 20.72 -10.75
CA ALA A 268 -6.34 21.70 -10.16
C ALA A 268 -6.20 21.47 -8.66
N VAL A 269 -5.10 21.95 -8.07
CA VAL A 269 -4.92 21.94 -6.60
C VAL A 269 -5.71 23.12 -6.02
N PRO A 270 -6.68 22.89 -5.11
CA PRO A 270 -7.38 23.97 -4.41
C PRO A 270 -6.42 24.76 -3.50
N GLU A 271 -6.79 25.98 -3.13
CA GLU A 271 -6.07 26.74 -2.10
C GLU A 271 -6.10 25.99 -0.75
N GLY A 272 -5.07 26.20 0.08
CA GLY A 272 -4.98 25.64 1.43
C GLY A 272 -3.82 24.65 1.58
N GLU A 273 -3.52 24.33 2.81
CA GLU A 273 -2.39 23.50 3.23
C GLU A 273 -2.84 22.40 4.18
N VAL A 274 -2.01 21.37 4.30
CA VAL A 274 -2.15 20.32 5.32
C VAL A 274 -1.06 20.49 6.36
N HIS A 275 -1.48 20.80 7.59
CA HIS A 275 -0.60 20.84 8.74
C HIS A 275 -0.52 19.46 9.40
N ILE A 276 0.67 19.09 9.87
CA ILE A 276 0.93 17.86 10.61
C ILE A 276 1.58 18.24 11.93
N ASP A 277 0.91 17.87 13.03
CA ASP A 277 1.41 18.08 14.37
C ASP A 277 1.77 16.75 15.02
N ASP A 278 2.97 16.66 15.60
CA ASP A 278 3.38 15.53 16.44
C ASP A 278 2.80 15.71 17.85
N VAL A 279 1.91 14.79 18.23
CA VAL A 279 1.24 14.77 19.53
C VAL A 279 1.47 13.40 20.19
N PRO A 280 2.60 13.19 20.87
CA PRO A 280 2.99 11.89 21.44
C PRO A 280 1.93 11.24 22.34
N ALA A 281 1.09 12.05 23.00
CA ALA A 281 0.01 11.60 23.86
C ALA A 281 -1.07 10.79 23.13
N LEU A 282 -1.17 10.87 21.79
CA LEU A 282 -2.10 10.09 20.98
C LEU A 282 -1.64 8.64 20.78
N GLY A 283 -0.34 8.33 20.99
CA GLY A 283 0.20 7.02 20.69
C GLY A 283 0.01 6.67 19.21
N ASP A 284 -0.56 5.49 18.92
CA ASP A 284 -0.85 5.04 17.54
C ASP A 284 -2.16 5.63 16.97
N TRP A 285 -2.88 6.43 17.74
CA TRP A 285 -4.11 7.09 17.29
C TRP A 285 -3.80 8.38 16.52
N LYS A 286 -4.71 8.71 15.60
CA LYS A 286 -4.61 9.86 14.72
C LYS A 286 -5.95 10.55 14.62
N THR A 287 -5.91 11.88 14.54
CA THR A 287 -7.06 12.70 14.16
C THR A 287 -6.71 13.50 12.91
N ALA A 288 -7.52 13.38 11.86
CA ALA A 288 -7.45 14.20 10.67
C ALA A 288 -8.72 15.05 10.59
N TRP A 289 -8.57 16.36 10.45
CA TRP A 289 -9.65 17.30 10.19
C TRP A 289 -9.42 17.97 8.85
N ASP A 290 -10.48 18.07 8.03
CA ASP A 290 -10.48 18.80 6.77
C ASP A 290 -11.59 19.83 6.76
N HIS A 291 -11.26 21.03 6.22
CA HIS A 291 -12.18 22.12 5.95
C HIS A 291 -12.17 22.39 4.44
N ILE A 292 -13.30 22.16 3.79
CA ILE A 292 -13.47 22.25 2.34
C ILE A 292 -14.44 23.36 2.03
N ALA A 293 -13.97 24.45 1.42
CA ALA A 293 -14.83 25.53 0.95
C ALA A 293 -15.07 25.37 -0.56
N PHE A 294 -16.33 25.43 -0.96
CA PHE A 294 -16.73 25.24 -2.35
C PHE A 294 -17.92 26.11 -2.73
N ASP A 295 -18.05 26.41 -4.01
CA ASP A 295 -19.16 27.15 -4.58
C ASP A 295 -20.13 26.18 -5.30
N GLY A 296 -21.41 26.38 -5.06
CA GLY A 296 -22.51 25.72 -5.76
C GLY A 296 -23.17 26.66 -6.78
N PHE A 297 -24.43 26.34 -7.09
CA PHE A 297 -25.23 27.10 -8.07
C PHE A 297 -25.33 28.58 -7.68
N LEU A 298 -25.16 29.47 -8.67
CA LEU A 298 -25.13 30.92 -8.52
C LEU A 298 -24.01 31.46 -7.60
N GLY A 299 -22.92 30.69 -7.41
CA GLY A 299 -21.81 31.09 -6.57
C GLY A 299 -22.11 31.00 -5.05
N THR A 300 -23.15 30.25 -4.67
CA THR A 300 -23.47 30.06 -3.26
C THR A 300 -22.35 29.31 -2.56
N ARG A 301 -21.74 29.97 -1.58
CA ARG A 301 -20.62 29.40 -0.79
C ARG A 301 -21.10 28.41 0.23
N MET A 302 -20.44 27.26 0.27
CA MET A 302 -20.74 26.17 1.18
C MET A 302 -19.45 25.63 1.78
N ILE A 303 -19.57 24.97 2.93
CA ILE A 303 -18.47 24.37 3.66
C ILE A 303 -18.84 22.92 3.98
N LEU A 304 -17.91 22.01 3.71
CA LEU A 304 -17.91 20.65 4.22
C LEU A 304 -16.74 20.49 5.19
N GLN A 305 -17.01 19.99 6.38
CA GLN A 305 -15.97 19.62 7.34
C GLN A 305 -16.03 18.14 7.64
N THR A 306 -14.88 17.49 7.73
CA THR A 306 -14.78 16.09 8.13
C THR A 306 -13.80 15.93 9.28
N ILE A 307 -14.10 15.03 10.20
CA ILE A 307 -13.18 14.59 11.25
C ILE A 307 -13.09 13.07 11.14
N TRP A 308 -11.86 12.59 10.95
CA TRP A 308 -11.55 11.17 10.97
C TRP A 308 -10.63 10.86 12.13
N GLN A 309 -11.11 10.08 13.09
CA GLN A 309 -10.31 9.56 14.19
C GLN A 309 -10.13 8.06 14.01
N GLY A 310 -8.89 7.59 14.08
CA GLY A 310 -8.61 6.18 13.87
C GLY A 310 -7.16 5.83 14.17
N CYS A 311 -6.84 4.57 13.97
CA CYS A 311 -5.51 4.04 14.09
C CYS A 311 -4.98 3.64 12.71
N ASP A 312 -3.90 4.25 12.24
CA ASP A 312 -3.34 3.97 10.91
C ASP A 312 -2.90 2.50 10.79
N SER A 313 -2.35 1.88 11.83
CA SER A 313 -1.93 0.48 11.79
C SER A 313 -3.11 -0.49 11.63
N ALA A 314 -4.26 -0.20 12.23
CA ALA A 314 -5.47 -1.00 12.06
C ALA A 314 -6.10 -0.83 10.67
N LEU A 315 -5.96 0.36 10.05
CA LEU A 315 -6.38 0.59 8.65
C LEU A 315 -5.40 -0.03 7.65
N ALA A 316 -4.10 0.00 7.94
CA ALA A 316 -3.05 -0.49 7.06
C ALA A 316 -2.95 -2.02 7.01
N ALA A 317 -3.12 -2.69 8.14
CA ALA A 317 -2.88 -4.13 8.25
C ALA A 317 -3.69 -4.98 7.25
N PRO A 318 -5.01 -4.80 7.08
CA PRO A 318 -5.77 -5.55 6.09
C PRO A 318 -5.29 -5.28 4.65
N LEU A 319 -4.87 -4.04 4.33
CA LEU A 319 -4.34 -3.69 3.02
C LEU A 319 -3.01 -4.38 2.74
N VAL A 320 -2.14 -4.50 3.74
CA VAL A 320 -0.86 -5.23 3.63
C VAL A 320 -1.11 -6.72 3.38
N LEU A 321 -2.08 -7.33 4.04
CA LEU A 321 -2.47 -8.73 3.80
C LEU A 321 -3.02 -8.93 2.39
N ASP A 322 -3.89 -8.04 1.93
CA ASP A 322 -4.41 -8.07 0.56
C ASP A 322 -3.28 -7.94 -0.47
N LEU A 323 -2.39 -6.97 -0.30
CA LEU A 323 -1.24 -6.74 -1.17
C LEU A 323 -0.29 -7.94 -1.22
N ALA A 324 0.02 -8.54 -0.07
CA ALA A 324 0.88 -9.71 -0.01
C ALA A 324 0.27 -10.90 -0.80
N ARG A 325 -1.02 -11.16 -0.63
CA ARG A 325 -1.75 -12.24 -1.32
C ARG A 325 -1.87 -12.00 -2.83
N LEU A 326 -2.27 -10.79 -3.22
CA LEU A 326 -2.40 -10.40 -4.63
C LEU A 326 -1.05 -10.43 -5.35
N THR A 327 0.01 -9.94 -4.72
CA THR A 327 1.36 -9.93 -5.30
C THR A 327 1.93 -11.36 -5.40
N ALA A 328 1.70 -12.21 -4.39
CA ALA A 328 2.10 -13.61 -4.43
C ALA A 328 1.41 -14.35 -5.58
N ARG A 329 0.10 -14.14 -5.76
CA ARG A 329 -0.67 -14.77 -6.85
C ARG A 329 -0.26 -14.21 -8.22
N ALA A 330 0.01 -12.91 -8.32
CA ALA A 330 0.53 -12.30 -9.54
C ALA A 330 1.88 -12.93 -9.95
N HIS A 331 2.77 -13.13 -9.00
CA HIS A 331 4.06 -13.80 -9.23
C HIS A 331 3.86 -15.25 -9.69
N GLU A 332 2.95 -15.98 -9.05
CA GLU A 332 2.58 -17.34 -9.45
C GLU A 332 2.03 -17.41 -10.88
N ALA A 333 1.20 -16.43 -11.26
CA ALA A 333 0.66 -16.31 -12.61
C ALA A 333 1.70 -15.83 -13.65
N GLY A 334 2.97 -15.68 -13.28
CA GLY A 334 4.05 -15.25 -14.17
C GLY A 334 4.00 -13.76 -14.56
N LEU A 335 3.25 -12.94 -13.84
CA LEU A 335 3.21 -11.51 -14.09
C LEU A 335 4.53 -10.86 -13.65
N SER A 336 4.93 -9.81 -14.35
CA SER A 336 6.20 -9.11 -14.16
C SER A 336 6.02 -7.59 -14.14
N GLY A 337 7.02 -6.89 -13.58
CA GLY A 337 7.04 -5.42 -13.57
C GLY A 337 6.03 -4.78 -12.61
N PRO A 338 5.64 -3.51 -12.86
CA PRO A 338 4.75 -2.77 -11.99
C PRO A 338 3.31 -3.31 -12.06
N LEU A 339 2.72 -3.59 -10.90
CA LEU A 339 1.33 -4.03 -10.77
C LEU A 339 0.40 -2.81 -10.63
N GLY A 340 0.13 -2.13 -11.74
CA GLY A 340 -0.68 -0.89 -11.78
C GLY A 340 -2.07 -1.05 -11.17
N ALA A 341 -2.72 -2.20 -11.37
CA ALA A 341 -4.03 -2.52 -10.79
C ALA A 341 -4.08 -2.46 -9.24
N LEU A 342 -2.92 -2.55 -8.58
CA LEU A 342 -2.80 -2.36 -7.13
C LEU A 342 -2.79 -0.89 -6.70
N GLY A 343 -2.90 0.06 -7.64
CA GLY A 343 -3.02 1.50 -7.38
C GLY A 343 -4.16 1.87 -6.42
N PHE A 344 -5.18 1.02 -6.32
CA PHE A 344 -6.24 1.13 -5.32
C PHE A 344 -5.71 1.29 -3.89
N TYR A 345 -4.61 0.63 -3.55
CA TYR A 345 -4.03 0.63 -2.22
C TYR A 345 -3.04 1.77 -1.96
N PHE A 346 -2.65 2.55 -2.98
CA PHE A 346 -1.55 3.52 -2.89
C PHE A 346 -1.96 4.95 -3.22
N LYS A 347 -1.25 5.92 -2.65
CA LYS A 347 -1.35 7.35 -2.96
C LYS A 347 -0.48 7.74 -4.15
N ASP A 348 0.63 7.04 -4.31
CA ASP A 348 1.63 7.23 -5.37
C ASP A 348 1.91 5.87 -6.03
N PRO A 349 0.97 5.35 -6.85
CA PRO A 349 1.11 4.03 -7.45
C PRO A 349 2.21 4.01 -8.53
N VAL A 350 2.87 2.85 -8.66
CA VAL A 350 3.73 2.57 -9.80
C VAL A 350 2.89 2.33 -11.05
N GLY A 351 3.34 2.85 -12.18
CA GLY A 351 2.63 2.73 -13.45
C GLY A 351 1.57 3.82 -13.65
N GLU A 352 0.85 3.71 -14.77
CA GLU A 352 -0.27 4.60 -15.10
C GLU A 352 -1.57 4.01 -14.55
N GLY A 353 -2.50 4.87 -14.09
CA GLY A 353 -3.78 4.40 -13.55
C GLY A 353 -4.72 5.56 -13.20
N HIS A 354 -5.91 5.20 -12.78
CA HIS A 354 -6.94 6.14 -12.33
C HIS A 354 -6.64 6.66 -10.92
N SER A 355 -7.12 7.87 -10.60
CA SER A 355 -6.98 8.48 -9.27
C SER A 355 -8.27 8.41 -8.44
N GLY A 356 -9.43 8.16 -9.06
CA GLY A 356 -10.70 7.98 -8.37
C GLY A 356 -10.80 6.57 -7.75
N LEU A 357 -11.35 6.50 -6.53
CA LEU A 357 -11.44 5.23 -5.80
C LEU A 357 -12.29 4.18 -6.53
N SER A 358 -13.40 4.60 -7.16
CA SER A 358 -14.32 3.67 -7.85
C SER A 358 -13.66 3.02 -9.05
N GLU A 359 -12.97 3.81 -9.88
CA GLU A 359 -12.26 3.33 -11.06
C GLU A 359 -11.12 2.39 -10.67
N GLN A 360 -10.37 2.75 -9.63
CA GLN A 360 -9.31 1.90 -9.08
C GLN A 360 -9.86 0.58 -8.51
N TYR A 361 -11.01 0.62 -7.86
CA TYR A 361 -11.67 -0.59 -7.36
C TYR A 361 -12.11 -1.52 -8.49
N GLU A 362 -12.71 -0.98 -9.56
CA GLU A 362 -13.10 -1.77 -10.72
C GLU A 362 -11.89 -2.43 -11.42
N GLU A 363 -10.78 -1.70 -11.51
CA GLU A 363 -9.53 -2.22 -12.05
C GLU A 363 -8.96 -3.34 -11.18
N LEU A 364 -8.95 -3.16 -9.86
CA LEU A 364 -8.51 -4.17 -8.90
C LEU A 364 -9.37 -5.44 -8.99
N VAL A 365 -10.70 -5.32 -9.11
CA VAL A 365 -11.60 -6.47 -9.26
C VAL A 365 -11.35 -7.22 -10.58
N ARG A 366 -11.15 -6.48 -11.69
CA ARG A 366 -10.78 -7.09 -12.98
C ARG A 366 -9.46 -7.86 -12.88
N PHE A 367 -8.48 -7.25 -12.23
CA PHE A 367 -7.19 -7.88 -11.96
C PHE A 367 -7.33 -9.16 -11.12
N GLY A 368 -8.06 -9.11 -10.00
CA GLY A 368 -8.32 -10.29 -9.17
C GLY A 368 -8.97 -11.44 -9.95
N ARG A 369 -9.92 -11.13 -10.83
CA ARG A 369 -10.57 -12.13 -11.69
C ARG A 369 -9.61 -12.74 -12.71
N SER A 370 -8.75 -11.94 -13.33
CA SER A 370 -7.76 -12.44 -14.29
C SER A 370 -6.76 -13.41 -13.66
N LEU A 371 -6.43 -13.21 -12.38
CA LEU A 371 -5.54 -14.12 -11.65
C LEU A 371 -6.14 -15.52 -11.46
N GLY A 372 -7.48 -15.65 -11.41
CA GLY A 372 -8.17 -16.94 -11.29
C GLY A 372 -8.33 -17.70 -12.61
N GLN A 373 -8.25 -17.02 -13.75
CA GLN A 373 -8.48 -17.63 -15.07
C GLN A 373 -7.26 -18.43 -15.60
N GLY A 374 -6.07 -18.22 -15.04
CA GLY A 374 -4.85 -18.93 -15.45
C GLY A 374 -4.81 -20.42 -15.11
N GLU A 375 -5.77 -20.93 -14.35
CA GLU A 375 -5.86 -22.36 -13.98
C GLU A 375 -6.72 -23.21 -14.93
N GLY A 376 -7.41 -22.58 -15.92
CA GLY A 376 -8.42 -23.24 -16.78
C GLY A 376 -8.00 -23.56 -18.21
N GLU A 377 -6.84 -23.13 -18.69
CA GLU A 377 -6.47 -23.32 -20.11
C GLU A 377 -5.54 -24.51 -20.38
N GLY A 378 -5.50 -25.51 -19.50
CA GLY A 378 -4.67 -26.71 -19.62
C GLY A 378 -5.38 -27.97 -20.17
N GLU A 379 -6.71 -27.99 -20.30
CA GLU A 379 -7.43 -29.18 -20.85
C GLU A 379 -8.54 -28.76 -21.82
N GLY A 380 -8.27 -28.80 -23.12
CA GLY A 380 -9.34 -28.75 -24.10
C GLY A 380 -9.05 -28.06 -25.43
N GLU A 381 -8.00 -28.42 -26.15
CA GLU A 381 -8.02 -28.26 -27.61
C GLU A 381 -8.62 -29.52 -28.25
N GLY A 382 -9.90 -29.45 -28.55
CA GLY A 382 -10.66 -30.37 -29.39
C GLY A 382 -11.32 -29.58 -30.51
N GLU A 383 -10.86 -29.81 -31.72
CA GLU A 383 -11.27 -29.34 -33.04
C GLU A 383 -12.74 -28.93 -33.20
N GLY A 384 -12.99 -27.80 -33.87
CA GLY A 384 -14.29 -27.43 -34.39
C GLY A 384 -14.22 -26.15 -35.22
N GLY A 385 -13.93 -26.24 -36.52
CA GLY A 385 -13.98 -25.14 -37.46
C GLY A 385 -15.38 -24.55 -37.62
N GLY A 386 -15.46 -23.24 -37.83
CA GLY A 386 -16.67 -22.53 -38.19
C GLY A 386 -16.35 -21.07 -38.48
N GLU A 387 -16.28 -20.76 -39.77
CA GLU A 387 -16.18 -19.41 -40.32
C GLU A 387 -17.40 -18.58 -39.93
N GLY A 388 -17.21 -17.33 -39.56
CA GLY A 388 -18.27 -16.34 -39.30
C GLY A 388 -17.72 -14.91 -39.24
N GLU A 389 -17.82 -14.21 -40.36
CA GLU A 389 -17.59 -12.78 -40.49
C GLU A 389 -18.51 -11.96 -39.56
N GLY A 390 -18.05 -10.84 -38.98
CA GLY A 390 -18.94 -9.91 -38.30
C GLY A 390 -18.28 -8.77 -37.57
N GLU A 391 -18.05 -7.70 -38.28
CA GLU A 391 -18.14 -6.27 -37.91
C GLU A 391 -17.52 -5.75 -36.62
N GLY A 392 -16.49 -4.92 -36.84
CA GLY A 392 -15.86 -4.05 -35.83
C GLY A 392 -16.82 -3.03 -35.23
N ARG A 393 -16.86 -2.97 -33.92
CA ARG A 393 -17.48 -1.90 -33.14
C ARG A 393 -16.42 -1.01 -32.54
N ALA A 394 -16.15 0.11 -33.20
CA ALA A 394 -15.26 1.16 -32.72
C ALA A 394 -15.81 1.78 -31.43
N SER A 395 -15.02 1.80 -30.38
CA SER A 395 -15.29 2.55 -29.17
C SER A 395 -15.16 4.07 -29.45
N ARG A 396 -16.26 4.79 -29.35
CA ARG A 396 -16.28 6.26 -29.40
C ARG A 396 -15.83 6.80 -28.04
N SER A 397 -14.64 7.39 -28.02
CA SER A 397 -14.23 8.28 -26.94
C SER A 397 -15.03 9.58 -27.00
N VAL A 398 -15.77 9.88 -25.94
CA VAL A 398 -16.47 11.16 -25.77
C VAL A 398 -15.41 12.19 -25.30
N ARG A 399 -15.02 13.08 -26.20
CA ARG A 399 -14.23 14.27 -25.84
C ARG A 399 -15.17 15.32 -25.24
N VAL A 400 -14.87 15.73 -24.00
CA VAL A 400 -15.48 16.90 -23.37
C VAL A 400 -14.81 18.17 -23.96
N PRO A 401 -15.57 19.19 -24.42
CA PRO A 401 -14.98 20.40 -24.98
C PRO A 401 -14.30 21.26 -23.90
N ARG A 402 -13.08 21.69 -24.15
CA ARG A 402 -12.40 22.74 -23.39
C ARG A 402 -13.10 24.08 -23.64
N VAL A 403 -13.57 24.71 -22.58
CA VAL A 403 -13.99 26.12 -22.62
C VAL A 403 -12.73 26.97 -22.47
N THR A 404 -12.26 27.55 -23.55
CA THR A 404 -11.27 28.63 -23.54
C THR A 404 -12.01 29.94 -23.36
N GLY A 405 -11.97 30.51 -22.17
CA GLY A 405 -12.42 31.90 -21.92
C GLY A 405 -11.18 32.75 -21.73
N ASP A 406 -10.95 33.64 -22.70
CA ASP A 406 -9.97 34.72 -22.67
C ASP A 406 -10.43 35.79 -21.68
N PRO A 407 -9.61 36.26 -20.72
CA PRO A 407 -9.96 37.41 -19.89
C PRO A 407 -9.50 38.71 -20.57
N GLY A 408 -10.42 39.30 -21.31
CA GLY A 408 -10.26 40.66 -21.83
C GLY A 408 -10.29 41.69 -20.69
N GLU A 409 -9.31 42.57 -20.72
CA GLU A 409 -9.16 43.79 -19.95
C GLU A 409 -10.41 44.68 -20.04
N THR A 410 -10.89 45.18 -18.91
CA THR A 410 -11.45 46.52 -18.81
C THR A 410 -11.27 47.05 -17.39
N GLY A 411 -10.57 48.17 -17.33
CA GLY A 411 -10.34 48.89 -16.10
C GLY A 411 -11.47 49.84 -15.70
N GLU A 412 -11.25 50.51 -14.60
CA GLU A 412 -11.84 51.73 -14.02
C GLU A 412 -13.04 51.59 -13.05
N ALA A 413 -12.72 51.96 -11.85
CA ALA A 413 -13.35 52.89 -10.90
C ALA A 413 -14.79 52.65 -10.40
N LEU A 414 -14.92 52.27 -9.16
CA LEU A 414 -15.41 53.06 -8.01
C LEU A 414 -15.29 52.27 -6.71
#